data_dcf7e95b8a835d83a0e45c67e2f71ab0
#
_entry.id   dcf7e95b8a835d83a0e45c67e2f71ab0
#
_cell.length_a   1.000
_cell.length_b   1.000
_cell.length_c   1.000
_cell.angle_alpha   90.00
_cell.angle_beta   90.00
_cell.angle_gamma   90.00
#
_symmetry.space_group_name_H-M   'P 1'
#
loop_
_entity.id
_entity.type
_entity.pdbx_description
1 polymer ?
#
loop_
_entity_poly.entity_id
_entity_poly.type
_entity_poly.pdbx_seq_one_letter_code
_entity_poly.pdbx_strand_id
1 'polypeptide(L)'
;VAVDAAREEKALSQAKERLVGAYAEEHTAEQVEAVFGAARKQFEGHKIREFIPILVERIVRRELEPSGTDNDVTVANSGNSATVSSGDNKNSDSGHLGATFGRVGLAARQYLPEALTGRKWALPALAAGVVVLVVAGVVIASGGSDSTPVPVAGPAALTTVKGVVGSEKMAFFSDPKVSEALAEHGVKVEVEPAGSRQIATTVDLGKYDFAFPSSASAAERIQRQRNVSGKYTPFSSPMAIATFKPIVELLTAAGVVKPGATPTLDVEKYLALAEKGVQWDQLEGNASYPVKKNVLVSTTDPRTSNSAAMYLAVAAYVANDNAMVRGTAAEDHAIARVSRLFTRQGYTENSTDGPFKEYLANGMGPTPMVWIYEAQYVDAAAHGQLKPDMVLMYPSPTVLSQHTVVPLNDKGDRIGKLLATDADLQRLAAEHGFRPNDASLFTKVATQAQVPVVPNLIDVVDAPNYDTLEHLLDGVAKAFN
;
A
#
# COMPACT_ATOMS: atom_id res chain seq x y z
N VAL A 1 2.33 19.18 -34.52
CA VAL A 1 1.21 19.93 -33.92
C VAL A 1 -0.14 19.47 -34.48
N ALA A 2 -0.32 19.30 -35.81
CA ALA A 2 -1.61 18.86 -36.39
C ALA A 2 -1.90 17.34 -36.13
N VAL A 3 -0.88 16.48 -36.12
CA VAL A 3 -1.02 15.05 -35.89
C VAL A 3 -1.39 14.79 -34.42
N ASP A 4 -0.88 15.61 -33.50
CA ASP A 4 -1.15 15.46 -32.05
C ASP A 4 -2.60 15.89 -31.72
N ALA A 5 -3.14 16.93 -32.37
CA ALA A 5 -4.51 17.37 -32.16
C ALA A 5 -5.55 16.34 -32.64
N ALA A 6 -5.31 15.70 -33.78
CA ALA A 6 -6.19 14.62 -34.27
C ALA A 6 -6.16 13.37 -33.39
N ARG A 7 -5.01 13.06 -32.83
CA ARG A 7 -4.83 11.95 -31.90
C ARG A 7 -5.53 12.22 -30.57
N GLU A 8 -5.42 13.45 -30.03
CA GLU A 8 -6.13 13.90 -28.83
C GLU A 8 -7.64 13.82 -29.01
N GLU A 9 -8.18 14.35 -30.12
CA GLU A 9 -9.61 14.35 -30.40
C GLU A 9 -10.17 12.93 -30.52
N LYS A 10 -9.43 12.02 -31.17
CA LYS A 10 -9.80 10.61 -31.24
C LYS A 10 -9.83 9.96 -29.84
N ALA A 11 -8.84 10.24 -28.99
CA ALA A 11 -8.77 9.70 -27.64
C ALA A 11 -9.90 10.26 -26.75
N LEU A 12 -10.26 11.55 -26.90
CA LEU A 12 -11.40 12.16 -26.22
C LEU A 12 -12.73 11.55 -26.65
N SER A 13 -12.91 11.29 -27.96
CA SER A 13 -14.11 10.63 -28.47
C SER A 13 -14.27 9.22 -27.91
N GLN A 14 -13.20 8.44 -27.89
CA GLN A 14 -13.21 7.09 -27.30
C GLN A 14 -13.47 7.11 -25.80
N ALA A 15 -12.90 8.06 -25.06
CA ALA A 15 -13.15 8.22 -23.64
C ALA A 15 -14.63 8.55 -23.37
N LYS A 16 -15.22 9.44 -24.17
CA LYS A 16 -16.64 9.79 -24.08
C LYS A 16 -17.55 8.59 -24.34
N GLU A 17 -17.30 7.80 -25.39
CA GLU A 17 -18.07 6.61 -25.70
C GLU A 17 -18.03 5.56 -24.58
N ARG A 18 -16.83 5.34 -24.02
CA ARG A 18 -16.68 4.45 -22.86
C ARG A 18 -17.46 4.93 -21.64
N LEU A 19 -17.43 6.24 -21.35
CA LEU A 19 -18.16 6.81 -20.21
C LEU A 19 -19.69 6.71 -20.40
N VAL A 20 -20.21 7.03 -21.58
CA VAL A 20 -21.62 6.88 -21.89
C VAL A 20 -22.07 5.42 -21.71
N GLY A 21 -21.28 4.46 -22.19
CA GLY A 21 -21.57 3.02 -21.99
C GLY A 21 -21.46 2.58 -20.53
N ALA A 22 -20.46 3.08 -19.79
CA ALA A 22 -20.23 2.68 -18.40
C ALA A 22 -21.30 3.21 -17.42
N TYR A 23 -21.92 4.34 -17.72
CA TYR A 23 -22.93 4.97 -16.85
C TYR A 23 -24.36 4.91 -17.43
N ALA A 24 -24.60 4.11 -18.47
CA ALA A 24 -25.89 4.00 -19.15
C ALA A 24 -27.06 3.55 -18.26
N GLU A 25 -26.79 2.85 -17.14
CA GLU A 25 -27.80 2.40 -16.19
C GLU A 25 -28.19 3.49 -15.17
N GLU A 26 -27.32 4.43 -14.90
CA GLU A 26 -27.49 5.43 -13.82
C GLU A 26 -27.69 6.86 -14.36
N HIS A 27 -27.20 7.16 -15.56
CA HIS A 27 -27.23 8.47 -16.19
C HIS A 27 -27.59 8.41 -17.66
N THR A 28 -28.30 9.44 -18.14
CA THR A 28 -28.54 9.56 -19.59
C THR A 28 -27.28 9.94 -20.35
N ALA A 29 -27.20 9.55 -21.64
CA ALA A 29 -26.05 9.93 -22.47
C ALA A 29 -25.81 11.46 -22.50
N GLU A 30 -26.88 12.27 -22.48
CA GLU A 30 -26.83 13.72 -22.44
C GLU A 30 -26.21 14.26 -21.14
N GLN A 31 -26.52 13.61 -20.00
CA GLN A 31 -25.92 13.97 -18.70
C GLN A 31 -24.41 13.70 -18.69
N VAL A 32 -24.00 12.51 -19.16
CA VAL A 32 -22.59 12.16 -19.26
C VAL A 32 -21.85 13.09 -20.20
N GLU A 33 -22.44 13.43 -21.37
CA GLU A 33 -21.85 14.38 -22.34
C GLU A 33 -21.73 15.80 -21.78
N ALA A 34 -22.70 16.25 -20.99
CA ALA A 34 -22.65 17.59 -20.36
C ALA A 34 -21.50 17.68 -19.36
N VAL A 35 -21.34 16.67 -18.48
CA VAL A 35 -20.23 16.58 -17.52
C VAL A 35 -18.88 16.47 -18.25
N PHE A 36 -18.81 15.64 -19.30
CA PHE A 36 -17.63 15.52 -20.15
C PHE A 36 -17.22 16.84 -20.79
N GLY A 37 -18.17 17.59 -21.33
CA GLY A 37 -17.93 18.91 -21.92
C GLY A 37 -17.43 19.93 -20.90
N ALA A 38 -17.99 19.93 -19.69
CA ALA A 38 -17.55 20.79 -18.59
C ALA A 38 -16.13 20.44 -18.13
N ALA A 39 -15.81 19.16 -17.98
CA ALA A 39 -14.47 18.71 -17.63
C ALA A 39 -13.44 19.07 -18.71
N ARG A 40 -13.77 18.89 -20.01
CA ARG A 40 -12.89 19.26 -21.13
C ARG A 40 -12.55 20.76 -21.14
N LYS A 41 -13.52 21.63 -20.85
CA LYS A 41 -13.30 23.10 -20.80
C LYS A 41 -12.25 23.52 -19.78
N GLN A 42 -12.07 22.79 -18.70
CA GLN A 42 -11.07 23.11 -17.68
C GLN A 42 -9.64 23.02 -18.22
N PHE A 43 -9.43 22.32 -19.34
CA PHE A 43 -8.12 22.13 -19.98
C PHE A 43 -7.93 22.96 -21.25
N GLU A 44 -8.83 23.88 -21.57
CA GLU A 44 -8.66 24.81 -22.70
C GLU A 44 -7.46 25.72 -22.45
N GLY A 45 -6.50 25.73 -23.40
CA GLY A 45 -5.29 26.54 -23.31
C GLY A 45 -4.09 25.88 -22.62
N HIS A 46 -4.22 24.66 -22.09
CA HIS A 46 -3.10 23.92 -21.50
C HIS A 46 -2.06 23.53 -22.57
N LYS A 47 -0.76 23.72 -22.22
CA LYS A 47 0.36 23.45 -23.15
C LYS A 47 0.64 21.96 -23.37
N ILE A 48 0.34 21.12 -22.37
CA ILE A 48 0.57 19.66 -22.43
C ILE A 48 -0.77 19.01 -22.71
N ARG A 49 -0.99 18.58 -23.96
CA ARG A 49 -2.27 18.10 -24.46
C ARG A 49 -2.42 16.58 -24.46
N GLU A 50 -1.34 15.86 -24.38
CA GLU A 50 -1.29 14.39 -24.50
C GLU A 50 -2.11 13.66 -23.41
N PHE A 51 -2.30 14.30 -22.23
CA PHE A 51 -2.97 13.72 -21.07
C PHE A 51 -4.40 14.21 -20.85
N ILE A 52 -4.86 15.18 -21.63
CA ILE A 52 -6.20 15.77 -21.50
C ILE A 52 -7.29 14.68 -21.54
N PRO A 53 -7.27 13.68 -22.44
CA PRO A 53 -8.31 12.64 -22.47
C PRO A 53 -8.43 11.87 -21.15
N ILE A 54 -7.31 11.53 -20.53
CA ILE A 54 -7.27 10.77 -19.28
C ILE A 54 -7.77 11.62 -18.10
N LEU A 55 -7.35 12.88 -18.05
CA LEU A 55 -7.75 13.82 -17.00
C LEU A 55 -9.24 14.15 -17.08
N VAL A 56 -9.77 14.34 -18.27
CA VAL A 56 -11.20 14.57 -18.52
C VAL A 56 -12.00 13.34 -18.08
N GLU A 57 -11.60 12.14 -18.49
CA GLU A 57 -12.26 10.90 -18.10
C GLU A 57 -12.30 10.73 -16.56
N ARG A 58 -11.20 11.05 -15.88
CA ARG A 58 -11.11 10.97 -14.42
C ARG A 58 -12.05 11.95 -13.69
N ILE A 59 -12.15 13.19 -14.20
CA ILE A 59 -13.06 14.20 -13.63
C ILE A 59 -14.50 13.74 -13.80
N VAL A 60 -14.87 13.28 -15.01
CA VAL A 60 -16.23 12.81 -15.30
C VAL A 60 -16.62 11.63 -14.42
N ARG A 61 -15.74 10.65 -14.23
CA ARG A 61 -16.00 9.52 -13.33
C ARG A 61 -16.28 9.99 -11.91
N ARG A 62 -15.47 10.93 -11.38
CA ARG A 62 -15.64 11.45 -10.03
C ARG A 62 -16.95 12.24 -9.86
N GLU A 63 -17.39 12.97 -10.89
CA GLU A 63 -18.62 13.78 -10.84
C GLU A 63 -19.89 12.95 -11.05
N LEU A 64 -19.80 11.82 -11.78
CA LEU A 64 -20.93 10.91 -11.99
C LEU A 64 -21.05 9.83 -10.92
N GLU A 65 -20.00 9.61 -10.10
CA GLU A 65 -20.10 8.72 -8.95
C GLU A 65 -21.02 9.34 -7.90
N PRO A 66 -22.07 8.63 -7.43
CA PRO A 66 -22.93 9.16 -6.39
C PRO A 66 -22.10 9.44 -5.14
N SER A 67 -22.00 10.71 -4.75
CA SER A 67 -21.45 11.12 -3.46
C SER A 67 -22.23 10.39 -2.39
N GLY A 68 -21.59 9.42 -1.71
CA GLY A 68 -22.21 8.71 -0.60
C GLY A 68 -22.71 9.70 0.42
N THR A 69 -24.03 9.87 0.47
CA THR A 69 -24.86 10.45 1.54
C THR A 69 -24.22 11.57 2.38
N ASP A 70 -24.36 12.80 1.91
CA ASP A 70 -24.52 13.94 2.82
C ASP A 70 -25.91 13.84 3.45
N ASN A 71 -25.95 13.38 4.68
CA ASN A 71 -27.13 13.51 5.54
C ASN A 71 -27.22 14.97 5.99
N ASP A 72 -27.93 15.76 5.21
CA ASP A 72 -28.39 17.07 5.64
C ASP A 72 -29.59 16.87 6.58
N VAL A 73 -29.33 17.11 7.87
CA VAL A 73 -30.33 17.06 8.94
C VAL A 73 -31.19 18.31 8.84
N THR A 74 -32.31 18.23 8.15
CA THR A 74 -33.40 19.18 8.31
C THR A 74 -34.38 18.64 9.36
N VAL A 75 -34.38 19.32 10.51
CA VAL A 75 -35.37 19.17 11.56
C VAL A 75 -36.74 19.63 11.05
N ALA A 76 -37.68 18.69 10.94
CA ALA A 76 -39.09 19.04 10.90
C ALA A 76 -39.89 18.12 11.84
N ASN A 77 -40.44 18.76 12.84
CA ASN A 77 -41.31 18.28 13.89
C ASN A 77 -42.74 18.02 13.39
N SER A 78 -43.36 16.92 13.79
CA SER A 78 -44.81 16.70 14.02
C SER A 78 -45.12 15.19 13.82
N GLY A 79 -45.44 14.40 14.83
CA GLY A 79 -46.71 14.45 15.51
C GLY A 79 -47.53 13.20 15.20
N ASN A 80 -47.62 12.32 16.19
CA ASN A 80 -48.79 11.51 16.57
C ASN A 80 -49.08 10.12 15.99
N SER A 81 -49.16 9.22 16.96
CA SER A 81 -50.21 8.21 17.28
C SER A 81 -50.21 6.84 16.65
N ALA A 82 -49.85 5.89 17.50
CA ALA A 82 -50.61 4.71 17.97
C ALA A 82 -51.18 3.68 16.94
N THR A 83 -50.83 2.44 17.07
CA THR A 83 -51.60 1.36 17.77
C THR A 83 -50.96 0.01 17.50
N VAL A 84 -50.57 -0.66 18.53
CA VAL A 84 -50.85 -2.00 19.06
C VAL A 84 -51.42 -3.03 18.05
N SER A 85 -50.77 -4.16 17.90
CA SER A 85 -51.40 -5.47 18.07
C SER A 85 -50.38 -6.58 18.27
N SER A 86 -50.60 -7.29 19.35
CA SER A 86 -49.98 -8.52 19.83
C SER A 86 -50.27 -9.72 18.96
N GLY A 87 -49.43 -10.72 19.03
CA GLY A 87 -49.70 -12.05 18.51
C GLY A 87 -48.63 -13.04 18.94
N ASP A 88 -48.82 -13.60 20.11
CA ASP A 88 -48.14 -14.81 20.63
C ASP A 88 -48.31 -15.99 19.69
N ASN A 89 -47.33 -16.84 19.54
CA ASN A 89 -47.51 -18.25 19.82
C ASN A 89 -46.23 -19.03 20.09
N LYS A 90 -46.32 -19.80 21.16
CA LYS A 90 -45.39 -20.77 21.73
C LYS A 90 -45.38 -22.07 20.91
N ASN A 91 -44.30 -22.80 20.92
CA ASN A 91 -44.05 -24.16 21.49
C ASN A 91 -42.79 -24.74 20.86
N SER A 92 -41.78 -25.00 21.66
CA SER A 92 -41.45 -26.27 22.39
C SER A 92 -41.23 -27.44 21.43
N ASP A 93 -40.00 -27.97 21.33
CA ASP A 93 -39.64 -29.14 22.12
C ASP A 93 -38.19 -29.60 21.93
N SER A 94 -37.67 -29.98 22.98
CA SER A 94 -36.50 -30.70 23.42
C SER A 94 -35.97 -31.84 22.52
N GLY A 95 -34.64 -32.05 22.58
CA GLY A 95 -33.98 -33.28 22.17
C GLY A 95 -32.49 -33.30 22.50
N HIS A 96 -32.19 -33.79 23.69
CA HIS A 96 -30.82 -34.20 24.15
C HIS A 96 -30.25 -35.31 23.27
N LEU A 97 -28.92 -35.36 23.27
CA LEU A 97 -27.94 -36.48 23.36
C LEU A 97 -26.66 -36.02 22.67
N GLY A 98 -25.48 -35.97 23.24
CA GLY A 98 -24.86 -36.91 24.14
C GLY A 98 -23.43 -37.07 23.68
N ALA A 99 -22.53 -36.73 24.51
CA ALA A 99 -21.07 -36.78 24.44
C ALA A 99 -20.47 -37.98 23.66
N THR A 100 -19.31 -37.77 23.04
CA THR A 100 -18.17 -38.67 23.24
C THR A 100 -16.83 -37.98 22.94
N PHE A 101 -15.98 -38.04 23.93
CA PHE A 101 -14.55 -37.74 23.91
C PHE A 101 -13.80 -38.75 23.06
N GLY A 102 -12.85 -38.27 22.23
CA GLY A 102 -11.88 -39.13 21.56
C GLY A 102 -10.51 -38.45 21.54
N ARG A 103 -9.68 -38.76 22.54
CA ARG A 103 -8.23 -38.49 22.57
C ARG A 103 -7.54 -39.36 21.52
N VAL A 104 -6.69 -38.73 20.70
CA VAL A 104 -5.48 -39.33 20.09
C VAL A 104 -4.48 -38.17 20.00
N GLY A 105 -3.37 -38.04 20.67
CA GLY A 105 -2.36 -38.96 21.12
C GLY A 105 -1.19 -38.93 20.14
N LEU A 106 -0.20 -38.08 20.44
CA LEU A 106 1.25 -38.18 20.14
C LEU A 106 1.70 -39.08 18.98
N ALA A 107 2.32 -38.47 17.91
CA ALA A 107 3.57 -38.98 17.34
C ALA A 107 4.08 -38.04 16.24
N ALA A 108 5.07 -37.21 16.53
CA ALA A 108 6.06 -36.74 15.56
C ALA A 108 7.30 -36.22 16.33
N ARG A 109 8.03 -37.15 16.93
CA ARG A 109 9.44 -36.98 17.29
C ARG A 109 10.23 -37.82 16.32
N GLN A 110 11.23 -37.23 15.70
CA GLN A 110 12.37 -37.79 14.97
C GLN A 110 12.51 -37.25 13.59
N TYR A 111 13.40 -36.24 13.46
CA TYR A 111 14.53 -36.20 12.55
C TYR A 111 15.29 -34.88 12.80
N LEU A 112 16.26 -34.96 13.73
CA LEU A 112 17.39 -34.05 13.79
C LEU A 112 18.66 -34.92 13.56
N PRO A 113 19.54 -34.60 12.65
CA PRO A 113 20.88 -35.17 12.65
C PRO A 113 21.73 -34.41 13.67
N GLU A 114 22.23 -35.17 14.66
CA GLU A 114 23.37 -34.78 15.46
C GLU A 114 24.62 -34.67 14.58
N ALA A 115 25.22 -33.49 14.54
CA ALA A 115 26.68 -33.29 14.44
C ALA A 115 26.98 -31.80 14.53
N LEU A 116 27.48 -31.39 15.68
CA LEU A 116 28.61 -30.47 15.87
C LEU A 116 28.64 -29.99 17.34
N THR A 117 29.03 -30.90 18.21
CA THR A 117 29.56 -30.53 19.51
C THR A 117 31.01 -30.05 19.34
N GLY A 118 31.25 -28.80 19.77
CA GLY A 118 32.60 -28.40 20.07
C GLY A 118 33.07 -27.11 19.41
N ARG A 119 32.66 -25.96 19.94
CA ARG A 119 33.60 -24.84 20.11
C ARG A 119 32.99 -23.77 21.02
N LYS A 120 33.53 -23.65 22.22
CA LYS A 120 33.27 -22.56 23.16
C LYS A 120 33.78 -21.24 22.52
N TRP A 121 32.85 -20.35 22.21
CA TRP A 121 33.16 -18.96 22.01
C TRP A 121 32.42 -18.16 23.05
N ALA A 122 33.19 -17.51 23.90
CA ALA A 122 32.72 -16.60 24.92
C ALA A 122 32.07 -15.36 24.24
N LEU A 123 30.83 -15.12 24.61
CA LEU A 123 30.16 -13.84 24.32
C LEU A 123 30.78 -12.75 25.23
N PRO A 124 31.25 -11.63 24.69
CA PRO A 124 31.42 -10.44 25.50
C PRO A 124 30.04 -9.80 25.72
N ALA A 125 29.57 -9.84 26.94
CA ALA A 125 28.48 -9.00 27.41
C ALA A 125 28.94 -7.54 27.33
N LEU A 126 28.47 -6.80 26.35
CA LEU A 126 28.57 -5.34 26.34
C LEU A 126 27.47 -4.81 27.26
N ALA A 127 27.84 -4.62 28.52
CA ALA A 127 27.09 -3.81 29.45
C ALA A 127 27.06 -2.38 28.90
N ALA A 128 25.87 -1.90 28.51
CA ALA A 128 25.61 -0.50 28.25
C ALA A 128 25.79 0.27 29.57
N GLY A 129 26.98 0.83 29.76
CA GLY A 129 27.29 1.71 30.87
C GLY A 129 26.54 3.03 30.68
N VAL A 130 25.55 3.25 31.53
CA VAL A 130 24.96 4.56 31.76
C VAL A 130 26.08 5.43 32.38
N VAL A 131 26.69 6.32 31.59
CA VAL A 131 27.58 7.34 32.10
C VAL A 131 26.70 8.44 32.69
N VAL A 132 26.42 8.34 33.96
CA VAL A 132 25.94 9.49 34.75
C VAL A 132 27.17 10.38 35.06
N LEU A 133 27.33 11.42 34.28
CA LEU A 133 28.26 12.49 34.62
C LEU A 133 27.68 13.30 35.78
N VAL A 134 28.05 12.91 37.01
CA VAL A 134 27.90 13.78 38.18
C VAL A 134 29.02 14.80 38.14
N VAL A 135 28.73 15.99 37.65
CA VAL A 135 29.59 17.12 37.83
C VAL A 135 29.36 17.64 39.25
N ALA A 136 30.18 17.16 40.17
CA ALA A 136 30.31 17.77 41.51
C ALA A 136 31.05 19.09 41.38
N GLY A 137 30.32 20.19 41.29
CA GLY A 137 30.86 21.52 41.39
C GLY A 137 31.35 21.78 42.82
N VAL A 138 32.68 21.88 43.00
CA VAL A 138 33.28 22.42 44.23
C VAL A 138 33.00 23.91 44.24
N VAL A 139 32.07 24.34 45.09
CA VAL A 139 31.84 25.75 45.40
C VAL A 139 32.85 26.14 46.47
N ILE A 140 33.88 26.91 46.09
CA ILE A 140 34.73 27.64 47.03
C ILE A 140 33.94 28.87 47.47
N ALA A 141 33.57 28.90 48.72
CA ALA A 141 32.87 29.99 49.35
C ALA A 141 33.78 31.25 49.41
N SER A 142 33.35 32.33 48.76
CA SER A 142 33.69 33.68 49.17
C SER A 142 32.58 34.65 48.77
N GLY A 143 31.81 35.10 49.76
CA GLY A 143 31.14 36.42 49.79
C GLY A 143 29.89 36.60 48.94
N GLY A 144 28.72 36.46 49.56
CA GLY A 144 27.54 37.36 49.50
C GLY A 144 26.95 37.68 48.17
N SER A 145 25.80 37.03 47.87
CA SER A 145 24.51 37.66 47.48
C SER A 145 23.49 36.55 47.15
N ASP A 146 22.29 36.70 47.66
CA ASP A 146 21.12 35.86 47.44
C ASP A 146 20.85 35.66 45.94
N SER A 147 21.19 34.51 45.41
CA SER A 147 20.66 34.03 44.15
C SER A 147 20.05 32.65 44.39
N THR A 148 18.74 32.62 44.46
CA THR A 148 17.98 31.38 44.37
C THR A 148 18.41 30.54 43.18
N PRO A 149 18.76 29.24 43.35
CA PRO A 149 19.11 28.40 42.22
C PRO A 149 17.87 28.25 41.33
N VAL A 150 17.95 28.71 40.08
CA VAL A 150 16.96 28.39 39.05
C VAL A 150 17.01 26.88 38.85
N PRO A 151 15.91 26.15 38.98
CA PRO A 151 15.90 24.73 38.69
C PRO A 151 16.28 24.52 37.23
N VAL A 152 17.41 23.89 36.98
CA VAL A 152 17.72 23.38 35.64
C VAL A 152 16.65 22.35 35.33
N ALA A 153 15.67 22.69 34.43
CA ALA A 153 14.68 21.77 33.96
C ALA A 153 15.40 20.54 33.40
N GLY A 154 15.22 19.40 34.05
CA GLY A 154 15.66 18.10 33.50
C GLY A 154 15.04 17.89 32.13
N PRO A 155 15.61 17.00 31.29
CA PRO A 155 15.06 16.71 29.98
C PRO A 155 13.56 16.37 30.11
N ALA A 156 12.70 17.11 29.40
CA ALA A 156 11.27 16.92 29.43
C ALA A 156 10.94 15.44 29.11
N ALA A 157 10.15 14.79 29.95
CA ALA A 157 9.76 13.39 29.73
C ALA A 157 9.00 13.27 28.41
N LEU A 158 9.45 12.40 27.50
CA LEU A 158 8.80 12.17 26.21
C LEU A 158 7.46 11.45 26.43
N THR A 159 6.42 11.86 25.70
CA THR A 159 5.15 11.15 25.64
C THR A 159 5.28 9.93 24.73
N THR A 160 5.13 8.74 25.26
CA THR A 160 5.10 7.51 24.43
C THR A 160 3.77 7.39 23.69
N VAL A 161 3.86 7.16 22.38
CA VAL A 161 2.74 6.94 21.47
C VAL A 161 2.93 5.62 20.75
N LYS A 162 1.92 4.76 20.81
CA LYS A 162 1.97 3.40 20.24
C LYS A 162 1.21 3.34 18.93
N GLY A 163 1.81 2.74 17.91
CA GLY A 163 1.19 2.58 16.60
C GLY A 163 1.29 1.17 16.05
N VAL A 164 0.33 0.79 15.20
CA VAL A 164 0.44 -0.37 14.33
C VAL A 164 0.56 0.11 12.89
N VAL A 165 1.59 -0.35 12.16
CA VAL A 165 1.98 0.20 10.86
C VAL A 165 2.20 -0.89 9.82
N GLY A 166 2.04 -0.57 8.53
CA GLY A 166 2.51 -1.45 7.46
C GLY A 166 4.01 -1.67 7.55
N SER A 167 4.47 -2.91 7.32
CA SER A 167 5.85 -3.33 7.52
C SER A 167 6.88 -2.55 6.70
N GLU A 168 6.50 -2.06 5.51
CA GLU A 168 7.34 -1.22 4.65
C GLU A 168 7.72 0.14 5.28
N LYS A 169 7.06 0.53 6.39
CA LYS A 169 7.37 1.74 7.15
C LYS A 169 8.36 1.51 8.29
N MET A 170 8.74 0.25 8.54
CA MET A 170 9.63 -0.06 9.67
C MET A 170 11.01 0.56 9.54
N ALA A 171 11.56 0.66 8.31
CA ALA A 171 12.84 1.33 8.08
C ALA A 171 12.77 2.80 8.52
N PHE A 172 11.71 3.53 8.15
CA PHE A 172 11.47 4.91 8.54
C PHE A 172 11.36 5.06 10.07
N PHE A 173 10.50 4.30 10.73
CA PHE A 173 10.31 4.42 12.19
C PHE A 173 11.50 3.90 13.03
N SER A 174 12.40 3.12 12.43
CA SER A 174 13.62 2.63 13.08
C SER A 174 14.83 3.55 12.85
N ASP A 175 14.69 4.57 12.01
CA ASP A 175 15.76 5.55 11.78
C ASP A 175 15.95 6.43 13.03
N PRO A 176 17.17 6.52 13.59
CA PRO A 176 17.48 7.42 14.70
C PRO A 176 17.12 8.88 14.41
N LYS A 177 17.29 9.36 13.18
CA LYS A 177 16.92 10.73 12.78
C LYS A 177 15.42 10.99 12.91
N VAL A 178 14.59 10.01 12.57
CA VAL A 178 13.13 10.10 12.74
C VAL A 178 12.78 10.13 14.22
N SER A 179 13.45 9.30 15.02
CA SER A 179 13.27 9.28 16.48
C SER A 179 13.70 10.61 17.12
N GLU A 180 14.80 11.22 16.66
CA GLU A 180 15.27 12.52 17.11
C GLU A 180 14.29 13.64 16.73
N ALA A 181 13.85 13.70 15.47
CA ALA A 181 12.86 14.68 15.01
C ALA A 181 11.55 14.60 15.81
N LEU A 182 11.07 13.38 16.12
CA LEU A 182 9.88 13.19 16.97
C LEU A 182 10.14 13.61 18.43
N ALA A 183 11.36 13.37 18.95
CA ALA A 183 11.74 13.76 20.32
C ALA A 183 11.82 15.28 20.49
N GLU A 184 12.19 16.04 19.47
CA GLU A 184 12.11 17.52 19.46
C GLU A 184 10.69 18.02 19.72
N HIS A 185 9.71 17.25 19.27
CA HIS A 185 8.28 17.49 19.58
C HIS A 185 7.82 16.85 20.90
N GLY A 186 8.71 16.34 21.72
CA GLY A 186 8.38 15.71 23.01
C GLY A 186 7.66 14.36 22.86
N VAL A 187 7.86 13.63 21.76
CA VAL A 187 7.18 12.36 21.46
C VAL A 187 8.20 11.25 21.27
N LYS A 188 7.91 10.08 21.86
CA LYS A 188 8.55 8.80 21.56
C LYS A 188 7.54 7.88 20.89
N VAL A 189 7.80 7.43 19.67
CA VAL A 189 6.91 6.52 18.95
C VAL A 189 7.40 5.09 19.08
N GLU A 190 6.50 4.18 19.41
CA GLU A 190 6.72 2.73 19.43
C GLU A 190 5.74 2.10 18.44
N VAL A 191 6.27 1.36 17.43
CA VAL A 191 5.44 0.77 16.38
C VAL A 191 5.59 -0.73 16.30
N GLU A 192 4.48 -1.40 15.95
CA GLU A 192 4.44 -2.82 15.63
C GLU A 192 4.03 -3.00 14.16
N PRO A 193 4.73 -3.88 13.39
CA PRO A 193 4.39 -4.14 12.00
C PRO A 193 3.21 -5.09 11.87
N ALA A 194 2.31 -4.80 10.92
CA ALA A 194 1.27 -5.75 10.48
C ALA A 194 0.87 -5.46 9.03
N GLY A 195 0.30 -6.43 8.34
CA GLY A 195 -0.29 -6.19 7.02
C GLY A 195 -1.46 -5.22 7.12
N SER A 196 -1.62 -4.30 6.17
CA SER A 196 -2.68 -3.27 6.24
C SER A 196 -4.08 -3.88 6.31
N ARG A 197 -4.31 -5.02 5.67
CA ARG A 197 -5.58 -5.74 5.77
C ARG A 197 -5.76 -6.33 7.17
N GLN A 198 -4.71 -6.87 7.77
CA GLN A 198 -4.74 -7.37 9.17
C GLN A 198 -5.02 -6.22 10.14
N ILE A 199 -4.40 -5.05 9.95
CA ILE A 199 -4.66 -3.85 10.76
C ILE A 199 -6.15 -3.50 10.72
N ALA A 200 -6.77 -3.60 9.55
CA ALA A 200 -8.18 -3.26 9.36
C ALA A 200 -9.18 -4.34 9.78
N THR A 201 -8.74 -5.59 10.05
CA THR A 201 -9.67 -6.73 10.27
C THR A 201 -9.46 -7.50 11.56
N THR A 202 -8.20 -7.77 11.95
CA THR A 202 -7.88 -8.73 13.00
C THR A 202 -7.06 -8.16 14.16
N VAL A 203 -6.35 -7.05 13.94
CA VAL A 203 -5.55 -6.41 14.99
C VAL A 203 -6.45 -5.77 16.05
N ASP A 204 -6.15 -6.03 17.31
CA ASP A 204 -6.83 -5.34 18.43
C ASP A 204 -6.34 -3.89 18.55
N LEU A 205 -7.04 -3.00 17.86
CA LEU A 205 -6.71 -1.58 17.80
C LEU A 205 -6.87 -0.85 19.15
N GLY A 206 -7.48 -1.47 20.14
CA GLY A 206 -7.58 -0.89 21.49
C GLY A 206 -6.24 -0.71 22.21
N LYS A 207 -5.18 -1.35 21.72
CA LYS A 207 -3.83 -1.30 22.28
C LYS A 207 -2.96 -0.17 21.74
N TYR A 208 -3.43 0.55 20.69
CA TYR A 208 -2.66 1.52 19.95
C TYR A 208 -3.30 2.91 20.02
N ASP A 209 -2.47 3.92 19.87
CA ASP A 209 -2.88 5.31 19.77
C ASP A 209 -3.19 5.71 18.32
N PHE A 210 -2.58 5.01 17.33
CA PHE A 210 -2.87 5.20 15.91
C PHE A 210 -2.67 3.90 15.12
N ALA A 211 -3.35 3.83 13.98
CA ALA A 211 -3.14 2.81 12.93
C ALA A 211 -2.63 3.49 11.65
N PHE A 212 -1.66 2.87 10.98
CA PHE A 212 -1.06 3.43 9.78
C PHE A 212 -0.97 2.41 8.66
N PRO A 213 -2.12 1.99 8.09
CA PRO A 213 -2.15 1.13 6.92
C PRO A 213 -1.57 1.81 5.69
N SER A 214 -1.30 1.02 4.66
CA SER A 214 -0.67 1.46 3.40
C SER A 214 -1.69 1.75 2.30
N SER A 215 -2.98 1.82 2.63
CA SER A 215 -4.05 2.19 1.69
C SER A 215 -5.15 3.00 2.34
N ALA A 216 -5.77 3.87 1.54
CA ALA A 216 -6.93 4.65 1.94
C ALA A 216 -8.13 3.76 2.28
N SER A 217 -8.38 2.69 1.51
CA SER A 217 -9.49 1.76 1.75
C SER A 217 -9.40 1.04 3.10
N ALA A 218 -8.19 0.58 3.49
CA ALA A 218 -7.98 0.01 4.82
C ALA A 218 -8.18 1.06 5.93
N ALA A 219 -7.70 2.30 5.71
CA ALA A 219 -7.91 3.40 6.65
C ALA A 219 -9.40 3.73 6.83
N GLU A 220 -10.17 3.80 5.76
CA GLU A 220 -11.62 4.04 5.80
C GLU A 220 -12.37 2.95 6.56
N ARG A 221 -11.99 1.68 6.38
CA ARG A 221 -12.56 0.60 7.18
C ARG A 221 -12.29 0.78 8.66
N ILE A 222 -11.05 1.10 9.04
CA ILE A 222 -10.68 1.37 10.44
C ILE A 222 -11.51 2.53 10.99
N GLN A 223 -11.65 3.63 10.23
CA GLN A 223 -12.46 4.78 10.62
C GLN A 223 -13.92 4.38 10.90
N ARG A 224 -14.54 3.60 10.00
CA ARG A 224 -15.92 3.11 10.19
C ARG A 224 -16.04 2.22 11.42
N GLN A 225 -15.13 1.27 11.62
CA GLN A 225 -15.16 0.33 12.75
C GLN A 225 -14.94 1.01 14.10
N ARG A 226 -14.08 2.03 14.14
CA ARG A 226 -13.72 2.75 15.37
C ARG A 226 -14.54 4.01 15.59
N ASN A 227 -15.43 4.35 14.64
CA ASN A 227 -16.23 5.59 14.66
C ASN A 227 -15.37 6.84 14.85
N VAL A 228 -14.25 6.91 14.11
CA VAL A 228 -13.33 8.06 14.10
C VAL A 228 -13.29 8.67 12.71
N SER A 229 -13.24 10.01 12.63
CA SER A 229 -13.24 10.75 11.36
C SER A 229 -11.86 11.26 10.95
N GLY A 230 -10.93 11.39 11.89
CA GLY A 230 -9.58 11.90 11.64
C GLY A 230 -8.81 10.98 10.69
N LYS A 231 -8.10 11.56 9.71
CA LYS A 231 -7.12 10.88 8.89
C LYS A 231 -6.05 11.84 8.38
N TYR A 232 -4.84 11.34 8.22
CA TYR A 232 -3.71 12.05 7.63
C TYR A 232 -3.04 11.16 6.61
N THR A 233 -2.71 11.70 5.43
CA THR A 233 -1.95 10.98 4.40
C THR A 233 -0.60 11.68 4.23
N PRO A 234 0.38 11.39 5.10
CA PRO A 234 1.67 12.10 5.10
C PRO A 234 2.48 11.85 3.83
N PHE A 235 2.34 10.69 3.23
CA PHE A 235 3.04 10.30 2.02
C PHE A 235 2.34 9.16 1.27
N SER A 236 2.81 8.92 0.07
CA SER A 236 2.33 7.84 -0.79
C SER A 236 3.50 7.08 -1.42
N SER A 237 3.23 5.94 -2.02
CA SER A 237 4.18 5.22 -2.86
C SER A 237 3.41 4.49 -3.97
N PRO A 238 3.76 4.67 -5.24
CA PRO A 238 3.19 3.83 -6.29
C PRO A 238 3.68 2.40 -6.14
N MET A 239 2.88 1.47 -6.64
CA MET A 239 3.34 0.10 -6.80
C MET A 239 4.28 0.01 -8.01
N ALA A 240 5.31 -0.80 -7.87
CA ALA A 240 6.36 -0.98 -8.86
C ALA A 240 6.82 -2.45 -8.89
N ILE A 241 7.72 -2.76 -9.80
CA ILE A 241 8.31 -4.08 -9.95
C ILE A 241 9.83 -3.95 -9.88
N ALA A 242 10.44 -4.61 -8.90
CA ALA A 242 11.87 -4.79 -8.88
C ALA A 242 12.24 -5.96 -9.80
N THR A 243 13.17 -5.75 -10.71
CA THR A 243 13.58 -6.74 -11.71
C THR A 243 15.05 -6.57 -12.12
N PHE A 244 15.48 -7.22 -13.20
CA PHE A 244 16.85 -7.23 -13.67
C PHE A 244 16.91 -6.86 -15.15
N LYS A 245 18.01 -6.25 -15.61
CA LYS A 245 18.23 -5.88 -17.03
C LYS A 245 17.95 -7.02 -18.00
N PRO A 246 18.49 -8.26 -17.81
CA PRO A 246 18.20 -9.36 -18.73
C PRO A 246 16.73 -9.75 -18.80
N ILE A 247 15.99 -9.59 -17.71
CA ILE A 247 14.54 -9.85 -17.67
C ILE A 247 13.76 -8.77 -18.43
N VAL A 248 14.15 -7.49 -18.28
CA VAL A 248 13.58 -6.39 -19.05
C VAL A 248 13.80 -6.58 -20.54
N GLU A 249 15.02 -6.97 -20.95
CA GLU A 249 15.37 -7.25 -22.35
C GLU A 249 14.54 -8.39 -22.93
N LEU A 250 14.42 -9.50 -22.19
CA LEU A 250 13.64 -10.66 -22.58
C LEU A 250 12.15 -10.34 -22.76
N LEU A 251 11.55 -9.61 -21.79
CA LEU A 251 10.15 -9.21 -21.86
C LEU A 251 9.89 -8.11 -22.89
N THR A 252 10.91 -7.30 -23.21
CA THR A 252 10.86 -6.34 -24.33
C THR A 252 10.81 -7.09 -25.67
N ALA A 253 11.64 -8.10 -25.85
CA ALA A 253 11.60 -8.96 -27.03
C ALA A 253 10.25 -9.68 -27.17
N ALA A 254 9.65 -10.12 -26.07
CA ALA A 254 8.30 -10.70 -26.03
C ALA A 254 7.17 -9.67 -26.22
N GLY A 255 7.49 -8.37 -26.34
CA GLY A 255 6.52 -7.29 -26.56
C GLY A 255 5.68 -6.92 -25.33
N VAL A 256 6.06 -7.40 -24.14
CA VAL A 256 5.33 -7.18 -22.86
C VAL A 256 5.87 -5.98 -22.11
N VAL A 257 7.13 -5.63 -22.31
CA VAL A 257 7.77 -4.47 -21.71
C VAL A 257 8.09 -3.43 -22.76
N LYS A 258 7.73 -2.18 -22.48
CA LYS A 258 8.16 -1.01 -23.24
C LYS A 258 9.48 -0.51 -22.62
N PRO A 259 10.60 -0.53 -23.38
CA PRO A 259 11.89 -0.10 -22.87
C PRO A 259 11.94 1.40 -22.67
N GLY A 260 12.84 1.86 -21.78
CA GLY A 260 13.06 3.27 -21.48
C GLY A 260 14.03 3.43 -20.31
N ALA A 261 14.29 4.68 -19.91
CA ALA A 261 15.04 4.96 -18.68
C ALA A 261 14.34 4.33 -17.46
N THR A 262 13.02 4.38 -17.45
CA THR A 262 12.12 3.63 -16.56
C THR A 262 11.28 2.69 -17.43
N PRO A 263 11.64 1.41 -17.54
CA PRO A 263 10.86 0.47 -18.33
C PRO A 263 9.45 0.29 -17.76
N THR A 264 8.49 -0.01 -18.64
CA THR A 264 7.07 -0.14 -18.28
C THR A 264 6.54 -1.50 -18.71
N LEU A 265 5.95 -2.25 -17.78
CA LEU A 265 5.25 -3.51 -18.03
C LEU A 265 3.82 -3.19 -18.50
N ASP A 266 3.47 -3.65 -19.69
CA ASP A 266 2.10 -3.66 -20.19
C ASP A 266 1.32 -4.78 -19.48
N VAL A 267 0.45 -4.38 -18.54
CA VAL A 267 -0.25 -5.34 -17.67
C VAL A 267 -1.23 -6.20 -18.46
N GLU A 268 -1.84 -5.69 -19.54
CA GLU A 268 -2.74 -6.46 -20.40
C GLU A 268 -2.00 -7.60 -21.11
N LYS A 269 -0.86 -7.30 -21.72
CA LYS A 269 -0.05 -8.32 -22.38
C LYS A 269 0.57 -9.31 -21.39
N TYR A 270 0.96 -8.82 -20.23
CA TYR A 270 1.44 -9.67 -19.15
C TYR A 270 0.34 -10.63 -18.65
N LEU A 271 -0.89 -10.14 -18.45
CA LEU A 271 -2.03 -10.97 -18.08
C LEU A 271 -2.29 -12.05 -19.14
N ALA A 272 -2.20 -11.71 -20.43
CA ALA A 272 -2.35 -12.65 -21.52
C ALA A 272 -1.30 -13.78 -21.50
N LEU A 273 -0.04 -13.48 -21.12
CA LEU A 273 0.99 -14.52 -20.92
C LEU A 273 0.64 -15.44 -19.74
N ALA A 274 0.20 -14.86 -18.63
CA ALA A 274 -0.17 -15.61 -17.43
C ALA A 274 -1.40 -16.50 -17.65
N GLU A 275 -2.41 -16.02 -18.39
CA GLU A 275 -3.59 -16.80 -18.78
C GLU A 275 -3.22 -18.02 -19.63
N LYS A 276 -2.32 -17.86 -20.59
CA LYS A 276 -1.79 -18.94 -21.44
C LYS A 276 -0.85 -19.88 -20.67
N GLY A 277 -0.40 -19.49 -19.47
CA GLY A 277 0.55 -20.27 -18.67
C GLY A 277 1.95 -20.35 -19.30
N VAL A 278 2.36 -19.31 -20.02
CA VAL A 278 3.68 -19.23 -20.64
C VAL A 278 4.77 -19.32 -19.59
N GLN A 279 5.78 -20.17 -19.86
CA GLN A 279 6.95 -20.35 -19.00
C GLN A 279 8.14 -19.53 -19.54
N TRP A 280 9.09 -19.21 -18.65
CA TRP A 280 10.28 -18.45 -19.05
C TRP A 280 11.07 -19.12 -20.18
N ASP A 281 11.29 -20.44 -20.10
CA ASP A 281 12.01 -21.21 -21.13
C ASP A 281 11.30 -21.25 -22.49
N GLN A 282 10.03 -20.86 -22.57
CA GLN A 282 9.25 -20.80 -23.81
C GLN A 282 9.33 -19.43 -24.50
N LEU A 283 9.93 -18.43 -23.86
CA LEU A 283 10.12 -17.13 -24.48
C LEU A 283 11.25 -17.23 -25.55
N GLU A 284 10.97 -16.70 -26.73
CA GLU A 284 11.90 -16.75 -27.86
C GLU A 284 13.22 -16.03 -27.52
N GLY A 285 14.36 -16.67 -27.85
CA GLY A 285 15.67 -16.09 -27.59
C GLY A 285 16.11 -16.08 -26.12
N ASN A 286 15.41 -16.76 -25.24
CA ASN A 286 15.74 -16.78 -23.82
C ASN A 286 16.97 -17.66 -23.50
N ALA A 287 18.14 -17.03 -23.50
CA ALA A 287 19.37 -17.62 -22.99
C ALA A 287 19.69 -17.19 -21.54
N SER A 288 19.08 -16.05 -21.09
CA SER A 288 19.42 -15.41 -19.81
C SER A 288 18.74 -16.05 -18.61
N TYR A 289 17.53 -16.58 -18.79
CA TYR A 289 16.72 -17.15 -17.70
C TYR A 289 15.86 -18.34 -18.19
N PRO A 290 16.46 -19.44 -18.68
CA PRO A 290 15.76 -20.57 -19.30
C PRO A 290 15.15 -21.51 -18.24
N VAL A 291 14.31 -21.00 -17.35
CA VAL A 291 13.76 -21.74 -16.22
C VAL A 291 12.31 -22.16 -16.52
N LYS A 292 11.96 -23.43 -16.21
CA LYS A 292 10.60 -23.97 -16.34
C LYS A 292 9.68 -23.50 -15.23
N LYS A 293 9.40 -22.19 -15.20
CA LYS A 293 8.45 -21.54 -14.32
C LYS A 293 7.58 -20.59 -15.12
N ASN A 294 6.34 -20.37 -14.70
CA ASN A 294 5.47 -19.39 -15.34
C ASN A 294 6.07 -17.99 -15.25
N VAL A 295 5.84 -17.18 -16.29
CA VAL A 295 6.21 -15.76 -16.31
C VAL A 295 5.26 -15.03 -15.38
N LEU A 296 5.65 -14.89 -14.12
CA LEU A 296 4.84 -14.23 -13.08
C LEU A 296 5.67 -13.23 -12.30
N VAL A 297 5.01 -12.16 -11.87
CA VAL A 297 5.52 -11.20 -10.88
C VAL A 297 5.22 -11.77 -9.49
N SER A 298 6.26 -12.02 -8.71
CA SER A 298 6.10 -12.49 -7.33
C SER A 298 5.44 -11.41 -6.48
N THR A 299 4.40 -11.77 -5.76
CA THR A 299 3.66 -10.90 -4.84
C THR A 299 3.40 -11.61 -3.52
N THR A 300 2.79 -10.92 -2.60
CA THR A 300 2.47 -11.38 -1.25
C THR A 300 1.11 -12.08 -1.18
N ASP A 301 0.75 -12.58 0.00
CA ASP A 301 -0.53 -13.25 0.23
C ASP A 301 -1.70 -12.25 0.15
N PRO A 302 -2.66 -12.42 -0.77
CA PRO A 302 -3.80 -11.50 -0.91
C PRO A 302 -4.72 -11.49 0.32
N ARG A 303 -4.68 -12.52 1.16
CA ARG A 303 -5.51 -12.61 2.37
C ARG A 303 -5.07 -11.65 3.48
N THR A 304 -3.82 -11.22 3.48
CA THR A 304 -3.21 -10.46 4.58
C THR A 304 -2.54 -9.15 4.14
N SER A 305 -2.02 -9.10 2.91
CA SER A 305 -1.14 -8.04 2.44
C SER A 305 -1.86 -7.00 1.57
N ASN A 306 -1.57 -5.72 1.82
CA ASN A 306 -2.03 -4.63 0.97
C ASN A 306 -1.38 -4.62 -0.42
N SER A 307 -0.09 -4.97 -0.51
CA SER A 307 0.59 -4.96 -1.81
C SER A 307 -0.04 -5.97 -2.78
N ALA A 308 -0.45 -7.15 -2.29
CA ALA A 308 -1.20 -8.12 -3.08
C ALA A 308 -2.61 -7.61 -3.44
N ALA A 309 -3.28 -6.88 -2.53
CA ALA A 309 -4.55 -6.24 -2.82
C ALA A 309 -4.40 -5.17 -3.92
N MET A 310 -3.33 -4.40 -3.91
CA MET A 310 -3.03 -3.41 -4.96
C MET A 310 -2.67 -4.10 -6.29
N TYR A 311 -1.94 -5.21 -6.26
CA TYR A 311 -1.68 -6.02 -7.45
C TYR A 311 -2.98 -6.56 -8.06
N LEU A 312 -3.86 -7.08 -7.21
CA LEU A 312 -5.19 -7.54 -7.62
C LEU A 312 -6.05 -6.42 -8.20
N ALA A 313 -6.02 -5.22 -7.60
CA ALA A 313 -6.76 -4.07 -8.09
C ALA A 313 -6.35 -3.68 -9.52
N VAL A 314 -5.05 -3.62 -9.79
CA VAL A 314 -4.51 -3.35 -11.15
C VAL A 314 -4.88 -4.48 -12.12
N ALA A 315 -4.65 -5.73 -11.72
CA ALA A 315 -4.92 -6.88 -12.59
C ALA A 315 -6.42 -7.04 -12.89
N ALA A 316 -7.29 -6.82 -11.89
CA ALA A 316 -8.74 -6.90 -12.06
C ALA A 316 -9.28 -5.75 -12.94
N TYR A 317 -8.75 -4.53 -12.81
CA TYR A 317 -9.07 -3.42 -13.70
C TYR A 317 -8.79 -3.77 -15.16
N VAL A 318 -7.59 -4.30 -15.44
CA VAL A 318 -7.20 -4.71 -16.80
C VAL A 318 -8.03 -5.92 -17.28
N ALA A 319 -8.27 -6.90 -16.41
CA ALA A 319 -9.09 -8.06 -16.72
C ALA A 319 -10.56 -7.71 -17.03
N ASN A 320 -11.04 -6.57 -16.54
CA ASN A 320 -12.35 -6.00 -16.79
C ASN A 320 -12.30 -4.91 -17.89
N ASP A 321 -11.49 -5.15 -18.93
CA ASP A 321 -11.40 -4.31 -20.12
C ASP A 321 -11.01 -2.84 -19.83
N ASN A 322 -10.09 -2.65 -18.89
CA ASN A 322 -9.63 -1.34 -18.40
C ASN A 322 -10.78 -0.49 -17.80
N ALA A 323 -11.70 -1.15 -17.12
CA ALA A 323 -12.80 -0.51 -16.41
C ALA A 323 -12.80 -0.90 -14.93
N MET A 324 -13.33 -0.01 -14.08
CA MET A 324 -13.54 -0.32 -12.67
C MET A 324 -14.46 -1.52 -12.53
N VAL A 325 -14.06 -2.48 -11.71
CA VAL A 325 -14.87 -3.65 -11.40
C VAL A 325 -16.04 -3.23 -10.50
N ARG A 326 -17.27 -3.48 -10.97
CA ARG A 326 -18.50 -3.16 -10.24
C ARG A 326 -19.51 -4.27 -10.40
N GLY A 327 -20.04 -4.75 -9.28
CA GLY A 327 -21.06 -5.80 -9.23
C GLY A 327 -20.53 -7.20 -9.49
N THR A 328 -21.30 -8.19 -9.02
CA THR A 328 -20.89 -9.60 -8.92
C THR A 328 -20.44 -10.21 -10.25
N ALA A 329 -21.09 -9.89 -11.36
CA ALA A 329 -20.72 -10.45 -12.65
C ALA A 329 -19.33 -9.98 -13.13
N ALA A 330 -18.98 -8.69 -12.92
CA ALA A 330 -17.68 -8.16 -13.24
C ALA A 330 -16.61 -8.67 -12.27
N GLU A 331 -16.96 -8.84 -10.98
CA GLU A 331 -16.09 -9.43 -9.96
C GLU A 331 -15.74 -10.88 -10.32
N ASP A 332 -16.74 -11.72 -10.62
CA ASP A 332 -16.55 -13.12 -11.02
C ASP A 332 -15.70 -13.23 -12.30
N HIS A 333 -15.97 -12.38 -13.28
CA HIS A 333 -15.18 -12.31 -14.52
C HIS A 333 -13.71 -11.99 -14.25
N ALA A 334 -13.47 -10.95 -13.47
CA ALA A 334 -12.11 -10.56 -13.11
C ALA A 334 -11.39 -11.66 -12.30
N ILE A 335 -12.05 -12.24 -11.28
CA ILE A 335 -11.51 -13.33 -10.45
C ILE A 335 -11.07 -14.51 -11.30
N ALA A 336 -11.90 -14.94 -12.26
CA ALA A 336 -11.61 -16.07 -13.14
C ALA A 336 -10.32 -15.85 -13.95
N ARG A 337 -10.06 -14.62 -14.38
CA ARG A 337 -8.87 -14.24 -15.17
C ARG A 337 -7.63 -14.08 -14.31
N VAL A 338 -7.73 -13.43 -13.15
CA VAL A 338 -6.55 -13.01 -12.37
C VAL A 338 -6.09 -14.03 -11.32
N SER A 339 -6.92 -14.99 -10.90
CA SER A 339 -6.58 -15.93 -9.82
C SER A 339 -5.27 -16.67 -10.06
N ARG A 340 -4.95 -16.97 -11.31
CA ARG A 340 -3.70 -17.66 -11.69
C ARG A 340 -2.43 -16.86 -11.38
N LEU A 341 -2.55 -15.52 -11.33
CA LEU A 341 -1.42 -14.66 -10.95
C LEU A 341 -0.97 -14.93 -9.51
N PHE A 342 -1.86 -15.38 -8.65
CA PHE A 342 -1.60 -15.66 -7.25
C PHE A 342 -1.36 -17.15 -6.99
N THR A 343 -2.26 -18.02 -7.46
CA THR A 343 -2.24 -19.46 -7.13
C THR A 343 -1.05 -20.22 -7.75
N ARG A 344 -0.43 -19.69 -8.81
CA ARG A 344 0.72 -20.34 -9.48
C ARG A 344 2.08 -19.88 -8.98
N GLN A 345 2.15 -19.02 -7.99
CA GLN A 345 3.43 -18.54 -7.45
C GLN A 345 4.12 -19.56 -6.54
N GLY A 346 3.37 -20.44 -5.89
CA GLY A 346 3.90 -21.43 -4.95
C GLY A 346 4.48 -20.81 -3.65
N TYR A 347 4.05 -19.60 -3.29
CA TYR A 347 4.70 -18.78 -2.30
C TYR A 347 3.71 -17.77 -1.67
N THR A 348 3.74 -17.62 -0.36
CA THR A 348 2.77 -16.82 0.38
C THR A 348 3.45 -16.06 1.52
N GLU A 349 4.06 -14.92 1.19
CA GLU A 349 4.60 -14.00 2.20
C GLU A 349 3.56 -12.96 2.60
N ASN A 350 3.57 -12.57 3.85
CA ASN A 350 2.62 -11.59 4.40
C ASN A 350 3.03 -10.13 4.15
N SER A 351 4.25 -9.92 3.68
CA SER A 351 4.88 -8.60 3.53
C SER A 351 5.80 -8.59 2.32
N THR A 352 5.95 -7.45 1.66
CA THR A 352 6.91 -7.24 0.57
C THR A 352 8.36 -7.31 1.02
N ASP A 353 8.63 -7.28 2.29
CA ASP A 353 9.97 -7.24 2.89
C ASP A 353 10.78 -8.51 2.59
N GLY A 354 10.16 -9.70 2.77
CA GLY A 354 10.78 -10.99 2.48
C GLY A 354 11.19 -11.12 1.04
N PRO A 355 10.24 -11.04 0.07
CA PRO A 355 10.53 -11.11 -1.36
C PRO A 355 11.54 -10.08 -1.84
N PHE A 356 11.49 -8.86 -1.32
CA PHE A 356 12.43 -7.82 -1.72
C PHE A 356 13.84 -8.07 -1.16
N LYS A 357 13.97 -8.56 0.06
CA LYS A 357 15.25 -9.01 0.63
C LYS A 357 15.86 -10.17 -0.16
N GLU A 358 15.04 -11.14 -0.58
CA GLU A 358 15.49 -12.22 -1.47
C GLU A 358 15.98 -11.68 -2.82
N TYR A 359 15.27 -10.75 -3.43
CA TYR A 359 15.66 -10.07 -4.66
C TYR A 359 17.04 -9.40 -4.51
N LEU A 360 17.26 -8.64 -3.45
CA LEU A 360 18.54 -7.97 -3.17
C LEU A 360 19.69 -8.96 -2.95
N ALA A 361 19.43 -10.04 -2.22
CA ALA A 361 20.46 -11.03 -1.85
C ALA A 361 20.79 -11.99 -2.99
N ASN A 362 19.78 -12.62 -3.59
CA ASN A 362 19.93 -13.82 -4.42
C ASN A 362 19.99 -13.53 -5.95
N GLY A 363 19.78 -12.27 -6.37
CA GLY A 363 19.76 -11.92 -7.80
C GLY A 363 18.56 -12.55 -8.53
N MET A 364 18.69 -12.81 -9.83
CA MET A 364 17.60 -13.33 -10.68
C MET A 364 17.06 -14.71 -10.29
N GLY A 365 17.69 -15.43 -9.33
CA GLY A 365 17.45 -16.83 -9.04
C GLY A 365 15.97 -17.22 -8.89
N PRO A 366 15.39 -17.14 -7.67
CA PRO A 366 14.02 -17.63 -7.45
C PRO A 366 12.93 -16.65 -7.92
N THR A 367 13.18 -15.33 -7.89
CA THR A 367 12.18 -14.26 -8.06
C THR A 367 12.70 -13.16 -9.01
N PRO A 368 12.65 -13.40 -10.36
CA PRO A 368 13.18 -12.45 -11.33
C PRO A 368 12.38 -11.14 -11.43
N MET A 369 11.16 -11.13 -10.95
CA MET A 369 10.28 -9.96 -10.83
C MET A 369 9.57 -9.98 -9.49
N VAL A 370 9.61 -8.89 -8.73
CA VAL A 370 8.97 -8.76 -7.42
C VAL A 370 8.10 -7.52 -7.38
N TRP A 371 6.83 -7.68 -6.97
CA TRP A 371 5.90 -6.59 -6.75
C TRP A 371 6.17 -5.90 -5.43
N ILE A 372 6.52 -4.63 -5.48
CA ILE A 372 6.97 -3.83 -4.33
C ILE A 372 6.34 -2.43 -4.32
N TYR A 373 6.53 -1.72 -3.24
CA TYR A 373 6.38 -0.26 -3.21
C TYR A 373 7.64 0.39 -3.81
N GLU A 374 7.47 1.40 -4.66
CA GLU A 374 8.60 2.19 -5.19
C GLU A 374 9.55 2.65 -4.07
N ALA A 375 8.98 3.05 -2.93
CA ALA A 375 9.73 3.49 -1.76
C ALA A 375 10.81 2.48 -1.34
N GLN A 376 10.52 1.18 -1.36
CA GLN A 376 11.49 0.14 -0.98
C GLN A 376 12.71 0.14 -1.91
N TYR A 377 12.49 0.33 -3.22
CA TYR A 377 13.58 0.36 -4.19
C TYR A 377 14.44 1.62 -4.05
N VAL A 378 13.81 2.78 -3.87
CA VAL A 378 14.52 4.06 -3.69
C VAL A 378 15.30 4.09 -2.38
N ASP A 379 14.72 3.56 -1.28
CA ASP A 379 15.41 3.40 0.00
C ASP A 379 16.64 2.50 -0.13
N ALA A 380 16.51 1.34 -0.78
CA ALA A 380 17.63 0.43 -1.03
C ALA A 380 18.73 1.07 -1.89
N ALA A 381 18.37 1.90 -2.87
CA ALA A 381 19.32 2.64 -3.69
C ALA A 381 20.06 3.69 -2.86
N ALA A 382 19.35 4.46 -2.04
CA ALA A 382 19.95 5.48 -1.16
C ALA A 382 20.95 4.88 -0.18
N HIS A 383 20.74 3.62 0.22
CA HIS A 383 21.64 2.88 1.11
C HIS A 383 22.68 1.99 0.37
N GLY A 384 22.80 2.12 -0.96
CA GLY A 384 23.82 1.41 -1.74
C GLY A 384 23.63 -0.11 -1.81
N GLN A 385 22.41 -0.61 -1.65
CA GLN A 385 22.11 -2.04 -1.62
C GLN A 385 21.83 -2.62 -3.01
N LEU A 386 21.64 -1.77 -4.03
CA LEU A 386 21.33 -2.22 -5.37
C LEU A 386 22.59 -2.68 -6.12
N LYS A 387 22.45 -3.76 -6.90
CA LYS A 387 23.47 -4.24 -7.85
C LYS A 387 23.27 -3.57 -9.23
N PRO A 388 24.32 -3.51 -10.09
CA PRO A 388 24.25 -2.79 -11.37
C PRO A 388 23.23 -3.29 -12.39
N ASP A 389 22.80 -4.53 -12.26
CA ASP A 389 21.81 -5.18 -13.13
C ASP A 389 20.38 -5.07 -12.61
N MET A 390 20.18 -4.54 -11.41
CA MET A 390 18.87 -4.31 -10.81
C MET A 390 18.16 -3.13 -11.46
N VAL A 391 16.86 -3.24 -11.67
CA VAL A 391 16.03 -2.28 -12.41
C VAL A 391 14.69 -2.09 -11.71
N LEU A 392 14.28 -0.82 -11.58
CA LEU A 392 12.90 -0.45 -11.23
C LEU A 392 12.08 -0.37 -12.51
N MET A 393 10.95 -1.09 -12.56
CA MET A 393 10.00 -1.11 -13.65
C MET A 393 8.60 -0.76 -13.13
N TYR A 394 7.83 0.03 -13.88
CA TYR A 394 6.46 0.34 -13.50
C TYR A 394 5.46 -0.50 -14.28
N PRO A 395 4.43 -1.04 -13.62
CA PRO A 395 3.28 -1.58 -14.33
C PRO A 395 2.46 -0.44 -14.98
N SER A 396 1.85 -0.68 -16.11
CA SER A 396 0.93 0.23 -16.80
C SER A 396 -0.37 -0.53 -17.10
N PRO A 397 -1.45 -0.19 -16.41
CA PRO A 397 -1.56 0.82 -15.36
C PRO A 397 -0.90 0.43 -14.03
N THR A 398 -0.65 1.42 -13.16
CA THR A 398 -0.24 1.23 -11.76
C THR A 398 -1.29 1.76 -10.79
N VAL A 399 -1.05 1.60 -9.51
CA VAL A 399 -1.87 2.13 -8.42
C VAL A 399 -1.01 2.89 -7.43
N LEU A 400 -1.52 4.04 -6.96
CA LEU A 400 -0.85 4.83 -5.93
C LEU A 400 -1.32 4.38 -4.55
N SER A 401 -0.43 3.79 -3.78
CA SER A 401 -0.69 3.42 -2.39
C SER A 401 -0.59 4.66 -1.50
N GLN A 402 -1.73 5.11 -0.97
CA GLN A 402 -1.82 6.24 -0.04
C GLN A 402 -1.67 5.75 1.40
N HIS A 403 -0.51 6.02 2.00
CA HIS A 403 -0.25 5.63 3.38
C HIS A 403 -0.98 6.58 4.31
N THR A 404 -1.99 6.06 5.03
CA THR A 404 -2.95 6.90 5.76
C THR A 404 -2.94 6.58 7.24
N VAL A 405 -2.58 7.56 8.07
CA VAL A 405 -2.69 7.49 9.54
C VAL A 405 -4.14 7.69 9.94
N VAL A 406 -4.66 6.76 10.72
CA VAL A 406 -5.96 6.87 11.39
C VAL A 406 -5.69 7.06 12.88
N PRO A 407 -5.94 8.26 13.44
CA PRO A 407 -5.88 8.49 14.88
C PRO A 407 -6.92 7.65 15.62
N LEU A 408 -6.53 7.02 16.70
CA LEU A 408 -7.45 6.28 17.57
C LEU A 408 -7.74 7.04 18.86
N ASN A 409 -6.93 8.07 19.14
CA ASN A 409 -7.08 9.03 20.25
C ASN A 409 -6.23 10.30 19.98
N ASP A 410 -6.20 11.25 20.92
CA ASP A 410 -5.49 12.52 20.81
C ASP A 410 -3.98 12.37 20.58
N LYS A 411 -3.34 11.33 21.15
CA LYS A 411 -1.91 11.07 20.90
C LYS A 411 -1.68 10.66 19.45
N GLY A 412 -2.55 9.81 18.91
CA GLY A 412 -2.54 9.41 17.51
C GLY A 412 -2.79 10.58 16.57
N ASP A 413 -3.70 11.49 16.93
CA ASP A 413 -3.97 12.71 16.16
C ASP A 413 -2.72 13.60 16.06
N ARG A 414 -2.03 13.81 17.19
CA ARG A 414 -0.77 14.54 17.23
C ARG A 414 0.29 13.95 16.31
N ILE A 415 0.46 12.62 16.30
CA ILE A 415 1.40 11.94 15.41
C ILE A 415 0.98 12.08 13.95
N GLY A 416 -0.28 11.87 13.62
CA GLY A 416 -0.79 12.03 12.26
C GLY A 416 -0.50 13.43 11.72
N LYS A 417 -0.73 14.46 12.53
CA LYS A 417 -0.44 15.84 12.18
C LYS A 417 1.06 16.09 11.99
N LEU A 418 1.92 15.64 12.91
CA LEU A 418 3.37 15.79 12.80
C LEU A 418 3.90 15.13 11.52
N LEU A 419 3.55 13.88 11.27
CA LEU A 419 3.98 13.16 10.05
C LEU A 419 3.55 13.87 8.77
N ALA A 420 2.38 14.54 8.76
CA ALA A 420 1.86 15.21 7.58
C ALA A 420 2.38 16.64 7.37
N THR A 421 2.86 17.31 8.41
CA THR A 421 3.16 18.77 8.34
C THR A 421 4.55 19.18 8.79
N ASP A 422 5.26 18.33 9.52
CA ASP A 422 6.61 18.64 9.97
C ASP A 422 7.60 18.49 8.81
N ALA A 423 8.42 19.52 8.56
CA ALA A 423 9.30 19.59 7.40
C ALA A 423 10.43 18.54 7.45
N ASP A 424 10.97 18.26 8.65
CA ASP A 424 12.03 17.28 8.81
C ASP A 424 11.49 15.85 8.66
N LEU A 425 10.31 15.54 9.21
CA LEU A 425 9.66 14.24 9.02
C LEU A 425 9.27 14.00 7.56
N GLN A 426 8.80 15.03 6.84
CA GLN A 426 8.50 14.93 5.41
C GLN A 426 9.78 14.72 4.58
N ARG A 427 10.88 15.41 4.91
CA ARG A 427 12.18 15.19 4.27
C ARG A 427 12.71 13.77 4.54
N LEU A 428 12.64 13.29 5.78
CA LEU A 428 13.03 11.94 6.16
C LEU A 428 12.18 10.89 5.48
N ALA A 429 10.87 11.11 5.35
CA ALA A 429 10.01 10.22 4.58
C ALA A 429 10.48 10.10 3.11
N ALA A 430 10.90 11.21 2.49
CA ALA A 430 11.49 11.18 1.16
C ALA A 430 12.84 10.43 1.14
N GLU A 431 13.70 10.58 2.14
CA GLU A 431 14.97 9.84 2.27
C GLU A 431 14.73 8.32 2.31
N HIS A 432 13.61 7.89 2.89
CA HIS A 432 13.13 6.49 2.86
C HIS A 432 12.29 6.15 1.61
N GLY A 433 12.39 6.94 0.55
CA GLY A 433 11.80 6.66 -0.74
C GLY A 433 10.30 6.90 -0.86
N PHE A 434 9.62 7.36 0.19
CA PHE A 434 8.22 7.74 0.10
C PHE A 434 8.04 9.05 -0.65
N ARG A 435 6.86 9.24 -1.25
CA ARG A 435 6.46 10.49 -1.91
C ARG A 435 5.65 11.34 -0.93
N PRO A 436 6.26 12.33 -0.26
CA PRO A 436 5.55 13.28 0.60
C PRO A 436 4.71 14.24 -0.22
N ASN A 437 3.98 15.13 0.47
CA ASN A 437 3.13 16.13 -0.18
C ASN A 437 3.93 17.10 -1.06
N ASP A 438 5.17 17.43 -0.65
CA ASP A 438 6.11 18.15 -1.52
C ASP A 438 6.89 17.15 -2.40
N ALA A 439 6.46 17.03 -3.65
CA ALA A 439 7.06 16.14 -4.63
C ALA A 439 8.55 16.47 -4.93
N SER A 440 9.01 17.68 -4.65
CA SER A 440 10.41 18.10 -4.89
C SER A 440 11.37 17.34 -3.98
N LEU A 441 10.96 17.02 -2.75
CA LEU A 441 11.76 16.26 -1.79
C LEU A 441 12.09 14.86 -2.33
N PHE A 442 11.07 14.14 -2.81
CA PHE A 442 11.26 12.81 -3.41
C PHE A 442 12.14 12.86 -4.66
N THR A 443 11.88 13.83 -5.56
CA THR A 443 12.64 13.98 -6.80
C THR A 443 14.13 14.21 -6.52
N LYS A 444 14.45 15.01 -5.49
CA LYS A 444 15.83 15.27 -5.05
C LYS A 444 16.50 13.97 -4.59
N VAL A 445 15.83 13.19 -3.74
CA VAL A 445 16.37 11.93 -3.21
C VAL A 445 16.57 10.90 -4.33
N ALA A 446 15.59 10.68 -5.18
CA ALA A 446 15.70 9.74 -6.30
C ALA A 446 16.84 10.13 -7.26
N THR A 447 17.04 11.44 -7.51
CA THR A 447 18.14 11.94 -8.33
C THR A 447 19.50 11.68 -7.66
N GLN A 448 19.62 11.92 -6.35
CA GLN A 448 20.85 11.65 -5.58
C GLN A 448 21.18 10.16 -5.52
N ALA A 449 20.15 9.32 -5.38
CA ALA A 449 20.28 7.85 -5.40
C ALA A 449 20.47 7.29 -6.82
N GLN A 450 20.44 8.13 -7.86
CA GLN A 450 20.57 7.75 -9.26
C GLN A 450 19.49 6.73 -9.72
N VAL A 451 18.31 6.76 -9.11
CA VAL A 451 17.18 5.92 -9.50
C VAL A 451 16.36 6.65 -10.55
N PRO A 452 16.19 6.10 -11.75
CA PRO A 452 15.27 6.66 -12.73
C PRO A 452 13.83 6.38 -12.28
N VAL A 453 13.18 7.39 -11.76
CA VAL A 453 11.77 7.35 -11.34
C VAL A 453 10.88 8.13 -12.30
N VAL A 454 9.58 7.82 -12.31
CA VAL A 454 8.57 8.63 -13.01
C VAL A 454 8.07 9.69 -12.03
N PRO A 455 8.45 10.97 -12.16
CA PRO A 455 8.06 12.02 -11.20
C PRO A 455 6.54 12.20 -11.14
N ASN A 456 5.88 12.19 -12.29
CA ASN A 456 4.43 12.29 -12.42
C ASN A 456 3.90 10.99 -13.00
N LEU A 457 3.23 10.21 -12.19
CA LEU A 457 2.56 8.99 -12.64
C LEU A 457 1.33 9.37 -13.47
N ILE A 458 1.25 8.82 -14.68
CA ILE A 458 0.23 9.20 -15.65
C ILE A 458 -0.86 8.13 -15.73
N ASP A 459 -0.46 6.87 -15.74
CA ASP A 459 -1.35 5.73 -15.89
C ASP A 459 -1.59 5.10 -14.50
N VAL A 460 -2.36 5.81 -13.69
CA VAL A 460 -2.72 5.39 -12.33
C VAL A 460 -4.20 5.07 -12.28
N VAL A 461 -4.52 3.87 -11.83
CA VAL A 461 -5.90 3.47 -11.54
C VAL A 461 -6.20 3.62 -10.05
N ASP A 462 -7.44 3.97 -9.74
CA ASP A 462 -7.93 3.94 -8.38
C ASP A 462 -8.20 2.48 -7.96
N ALA A 463 -7.89 2.13 -6.72
CA ALA A 463 -8.31 0.85 -6.18
C ALA A 463 -9.84 0.81 -6.08
N PRO A 464 -10.48 -0.35 -6.29
CA PRO A 464 -11.91 -0.51 -6.05
C PRO A 464 -12.28 -0.07 -4.62
N ASN A 465 -13.55 0.23 -4.39
CA ASN A 465 -14.01 0.46 -3.03
C ASN A 465 -13.73 -0.76 -2.15
N TYR A 466 -13.79 -0.57 -0.83
CA TYR A 466 -13.40 -1.62 0.12
C TYR A 466 -14.16 -2.92 -0.11
N ASP A 467 -15.49 -2.87 -0.29
CA ASP A 467 -16.33 -4.07 -0.38
C ASP A 467 -16.03 -4.86 -1.66
N THR A 468 -15.93 -4.20 -2.80
CA THR A 468 -15.53 -4.83 -4.08
C THR A 468 -14.12 -5.44 -3.98
N LEU A 469 -13.17 -4.71 -3.36
CA LEU A 469 -11.80 -5.22 -3.19
C LEU A 469 -11.78 -6.48 -2.30
N GLU A 470 -12.57 -6.51 -1.22
CA GLU A 470 -12.69 -7.68 -0.36
C GLU A 470 -13.32 -8.88 -1.09
N HIS A 471 -14.37 -8.67 -1.91
CA HIS A 471 -14.95 -9.73 -2.72
C HIS A 471 -13.94 -10.31 -3.72
N LEU A 472 -13.16 -9.47 -4.39
CA LEU A 472 -12.08 -9.91 -5.28
C LEU A 472 -11.02 -10.72 -4.53
N LEU A 473 -10.58 -10.24 -3.36
CA LEU A 473 -9.60 -10.91 -2.51
C LEU A 473 -10.10 -12.28 -2.01
N ASP A 474 -11.36 -12.34 -1.57
CA ASP A 474 -11.99 -13.58 -1.12
C ASP A 474 -12.18 -14.56 -2.28
N GLY A 475 -12.54 -14.08 -3.48
CA GLY A 475 -12.63 -14.88 -4.68
C GLY A 475 -11.29 -15.51 -5.06
N VAL A 476 -10.21 -14.72 -5.06
CA VAL A 476 -8.86 -15.22 -5.30
C VAL A 476 -8.42 -16.18 -4.19
N ALA A 477 -8.72 -15.87 -2.92
CA ALA A 477 -8.39 -16.76 -1.78
C ALA A 477 -9.06 -18.13 -1.89
N LYS A 478 -10.31 -18.20 -2.36
CA LYS A 478 -11.01 -19.47 -2.62
C LYS A 478 -10.37 -20.29 -3.73
N ALA A 479 -9.68 -19.67 -4.67
CA ALA A 479 -8.99 -20.36 -5.76
C ALA A 479 -7.67 -21.04 -5.33
N PHE A 480 -7.20 -20.86 -4.09
CA PHE A 480 -6.07 -21.60 -3.51
C PHE A 480 -6.49 -23.00 -3.00
N ASN A 481 -7.77 -23.26 -2.83
CA ASN A 481 -8.33 -24.54 -2.39
C ASN A 481 -8.77 -25.37 -3.61
#